data_099e277dc43d9203dfd4b8f5bef186c5
#
_entry.id   099e277dc43d9203dfd4b8f5bef186c5
#
_cell.length_a   1.000
_cell.length_b   1.000
_cell.length_c   1.000
_cell.angle_alpha   90.00
_cell.angle_beta   90.00
_cell.angle_gamma   90.00
#
_symmetry.space_group_name_H-M   'P 1'
#
loop_
_entity.id
_entity.type
_entity.pdbx_description
1 polymer ?
#
loop_
_entity_poly.entity_id
_entity_poly.type
_entity_poly.pdbx_seq_one_letter_code
_entity_poly.pdbx_strand_id
1 'polypeptide(L)'
;FHCQRALAKEIAKLTKEMLFEDAASGQAEEKIESTMRVYMQNLPIAAWDVKGLGEDEDDSIEFKSLQTEDALIAAPWCNVKIDNVKTEGPNEEQRVRFAIILCLYDSGTGRRGHEGLLNIMQRVTERFMKDPLMDHAYRNNSIFKSEIAEEDTHPYYFGVTVTEFYIRGTQRELEGEWC
;
A
#
# COMPACT_ATOMS: atom_id res chain seq x y z
N PHE A 1 -4.40 12.41 3.70
CA PHE A 1 -5.73 11.94 4.06
C PHE A 1 -5.65 11.09 5.33
N HIS A 2 -6.42 11.46 6.39
CA HIS A 2 -6.23 10.89 7.73
C HIS A 2 -6.59 9.40 7.81
N CYS A 3 -7.68 8.96 7.18
CA CYS A 3 -8.09 7.56 7.16
C CYS A 3 -7.03 6.65 6.53
N GLN A 4 -6.45 7.05 5.41
CA GLN A 4 -5.37 6.32 4.75
C GLN A 4 -4.14 6.18 5.65
N ARG A 5 -3.77 7.27 6.34
CA ARG A 5 -2.65 7.26 7.29
C ARG A 5 -2.91 6.34 8.48
N ALA A 6 -4.14 6.33 9.00
CA ALA A 6 -4.54 5.44 10.07
C ALA A 6 -4.46 3.98 9.63
N LEU A 7 -4.97 3.66 8.41
CA LEU A 7 -4.88 2.32 7.83
C LEU A 7 -3.42 1.87 7.61
N ALA A 8 -2.57 2.74 7.09
CA ALA A 8 -1.15 2.45 6.91
C ALA A 8 -0.44 2.14 8.24
N LYS A 9 -0.74 2.91 9.29
CA LYS A 9 -0.21 2.66 10.65
C LYS A 9 -0.69 1.33 11.21
N GLU A 10 -1.97 0.99 11.01
CA GLU A 10 -2.53 -0.27 11.50
C GLU A 10 -1.89 -1.47 10.79
N ILE A 11 -1.68 -1.39 9.47
CA ILE A 11 -0.97 -2.43 8.71
C ILE A 11 0.47 -2.58 9.20
N ALA A 12 1.19 -1.47 9.37
CA ALA A 12 2.56 -1.49 9.90
C ALA A 12 2.63 -2.15 11.28
N LYS A 13 1.63 -1.92 12.15
CA LYS A 13 1.52 -2.56 13.45
C LYS A 13 1.26 -4.08 13.34
N LEU A 14 0.35 -4.49 12.44
CA LEU A 14 0.01 -5.90 12.23
C LEU A 14 1.17 -6.72 11.66
N THR A 15 2.05 -6.08 10.89
CA THR A 15 3.19 -6.74 10.24
C THR A 15 4.52 -6.55 10.97
N LYS A 16 4.54 -5.81 12.09
CA LYS A 16 5.76 -5.44 12.82
C LYS A 16 6.61 -6.64 13.25
N GLU A 17 5.97 -7.73 13.64
CA GLU A 17 6.63 -8.95 14.12
C GLU A 17 6.87 -9.98 13.01
N MET A 18 6.47 -9.66 11.77
CA MET A 18 6.68 -10.52 10.62
C MET A 18 7.99 -10.13 9.93
N LEU A 19 8.85 -11.11 9.76
CA LEU A 19 10.11 -10.94 9.02
C LEU A 19 9.95 -11.58 7.64
N PHE A 20 10.47 -10.90 6.63
CA PHE A 20 10.42 -11.29 5.24
C PHE A 20 11.81 -11.17 4.63
N GLU A 21 12.11 -11.99 3.65
CA GLU A 21 13.35 -11.88 2.89
C GLU A 21 13.41 -10.50 2.19
N ASP A 22 14.52 -9.78 2.35
CA ASP A 22 14.72 -8.48 1.72
C ASP A 22 15.32 -8.67 0.32
N ALA A 23 14.68 -8.11 -0.70
CA ALA A 23 15.15 -8.20 -2.08
C ALA A 23 16.54 -7.55 -2.28
N ALA A 24 16.93 -6.60 -1.42
CA ALA A 24 18.26 -6.03 -1.44
C ALA A 24 19.36 -7.07 -1.10
N SER A 25 19.00 -8.20 -0.48
CA SER A 25 19.91 -9.30 -0.17
C SER A 25 20.23 -10.22 -1.35
N GLY A 26 19.55 -10.07 -2.49
CA GLY A 26 19.66 -10.97 -3.64
C GLY A 26 21.06 -11.15 -4.24
N GLN A 27 22.04 -10.35 -3.80
CA GLN A 27 23.47 -10.45 -4.16
C GLN A 27 24.37 -10.82 -2.98
N ALA A 28 23.81 -10.98 -1.78
CA ALA A 28 24.56 -11.31 -0.57
C ALA A 28 24.59 -12.83 -0.35
N GLU A 29 25.70 -13.37 0.20
CA GLU A 29 25.81 -14.77 0.59
C GLU A 29 24.85 -15.15 1.75
N GLU A 30 24.36 -14.16 2.50
CA GLU A 30 23.40 -14.33 3.60
C GLU A 30 22.08 -13.64 3.26
N LYS A 31 20.96 -14.36 3.51
CA LYS A 31 19.63 -13.81 3.41
C LYS A 31 19.41 -12.76 4.50
N ILE A 32 19.07 -11.55 4.08
CA ILE A 32 18.72 -10.48 5.00
C ILE A 32 17.20 -10.48 5.16
N GLU A 33 16.72 -10.46 6.38
CA GLU A 33 15.30 -10.34 6.69
C GLU A 33 14.98 -8.90 7.11
N SER A 34 13.87 -8.38 6.64
CA SER A 34 13.36 -7.06 7.00
C SER A 34 11.87 -7.07 7.32
N THR A 35 11.43 -6.03 8.02
CA THR A 35 10.01 -5.80 8.27
C THR A 35 9.35 -5.14 7.08
N MET A 36 8.02 -5.26 6.99
CA MET A 36 7.21 -4.65 5.93
C MET A 36 7.36 -3.12 5.91
N ARG A 37 7.74 -2.57 4.76
CA ARG A 37 7.72 -1.11 4.50
C ARG A 37 6.34 -0.71 4.02
N VAL A 38 5.70 0.24 4.72
CA VAL A 38 4.33 0.66 4.37
C VAL A 38 4.35 2.05 3.77
N TYR A 39 3.85 2.16 2.54
CA TYR A 39 3.74 3.39 1.78
C TYR A 39 2.29 3.81 1.57
N MET A 40 2.08 5.07 1.24
CA MET A 40 0.76 5.62 0.97
C MET A 40 0.71 6.19 -0.44
N GLN A 41 -0.32 5.85 -1.20
CA GLN A 41 -0.67 6.29 -2.53
C GLN A 41 0.34 5.91 -3.61
N ASN A 42 1.58 6.36 -3.51
CA ASN A 42 2.64 6.07 -4.46
C ASN A 42 3.82 5.44 -3.75
N LEU A 43 4.49 4.53 -4.43
CA LEU A 43 5.80 4.06 -4.00
C LEU A 43 6.81 5.21 -4.17
N PRO A 44 7.81 5.34 -3.28
CA PRO A 44 8.85 6.31 -3.48
C PRO A 44 9.54 6.00 -4.82
N ILE A 45 9.67 7.01 -5.66
CA ILE A 45 10.50 6.92 -6.85
C ILE A 45 11.92 6.83 -6.33
N ALA A 46 12.65 5.77 -6.66
CA ALA A 46 14.08 5.72 -6.43
C ALA A 46 14.67 7.01 -6.99
N ALA A 47 15.41 7.75 -6.17
CA ALA A 47 15.84 9.10 -6.48
C ALA A 47 16.35 9.15 -7.92
N TRP A 48 15.63 9.89 -8.76
CA TRP A 48 16.07 10.17 -10.10
C TRP A 48 17.42 10.83 -9.95
N ASP A 49 18.47 10.18 -10.42
CA ASP A 49 19.76 10.82 -10.52
C ASP A 49 19.61 11.93 -11.57
N VAL A 50 19.19 13.11 -11.12
CA VAL A 50 19.09 14.33 -11.93
C VAL A 50 20.51 14.85 -12.16
N LYS A 51 21.42 13.97 -12.53
CA LYS A 51 22.71 14.31 -13.14
C LYS A 51 22.48 14.51 -14.62
N GLY A 52 22.15 15.74 -14.96
CA GLY A 52 22.03 16.06 -16.37
C GLY A 52 21.23 17.32 -16.70
N LEU A 53 20.93 18.18 -15.72
CA LEU A 53 20.63 19.56 -16.03
C LEU A 53 21.94 20.33 -16.16
N GLY A 54 22.75 19.92 -17.14
CA GLY A 54 23.78 20.76 -17.74
C GLY A 54 23.08 21.73 -18.71
N GLU A 55 23.54 22.98 -18.67
CA GLU A 55 23.08 24.10 -19.49
C GLU A 55 23.36 23.88 -20.98
N ASP A 56 22.72 22.90 -21.63
CA ASP A 56 22.75 22.78 -23.09
C ASP A 56 21.31 22.61 -23.59
N GLU A 57 20.93 23.60 -24.41
CA GLU A 57 19.65 23.78 -25.07
C GLU A 57 19.34 22.63 -26.06
N ASP A 58 18.78 21.53 -25.57
CA ASP A 58 18.01 20.65 -26.42
C ASP A 58 16.82 20.07 -25.61
N ASP A 59 15.63 20.57 -25.92
CA ASP A 59 14.35 20.31 -25.25
C ASP A 59 13.80 18.91 -25.48
N SER A 60 14.63 17.90 -25.62
CA SER A 60 14.19 16.51 -25.61
C SER A 60 14.40 15.90 -24.24
N ILE A 61 13.37 15.94 -23.39
CA ILE A 61 13.29 15.10 -22.19
C ILE A 61 13.16 13.66 -22.68
N GLU A 62 14.28 13.02 -22.96
CA GLU A 62 14.33 11.58 -23.10
C GLU A 62 14.02 10.97 -21.72
N PHE A 63 12.81 10.50 -21.54
CA PHE A 63 12.47 9.54 -20.49
C PHE A 63 13.25 8.25 -20.78
N LYS A 64 14.51 8.20 -20.45
CA LYS A 64 15.20 6.94 -20.26
C LYS A 64 14.53 6.28 -19.07
N SER A 65 13.60 5.37 -19.37
CA SER A 65 13.18 4.38 -18.37
C SER A 65 14.46 3.70 -17.91
N LEU A 66 14.95 4.08 -16.74
CA LEU A 66 15.98 3.34 -16.03
C LEU A 66 15.38 1.99 -15.65
N GLN A 67 15.36 1.07 -16.62
CA GLN A 67 15.30 -0.37 -16.39
C GLN A 67 16.69 -0.79 -15.90
N THR A 68 17.14 -0.21 -14.82
CA THR A 68 18.18 -0.79 -14.01
C THR A 68 17.48 -1.55 -12.90
N GLU A 69 17.78 -2.83 -12.79
CA GLU A 69 17.30 -3.74 -11.73
C GLU A 69 17.49 -3.13 -10.32
N ASP A 70 18.33 -2.13 -10.18
CA ASP A 70 18.63 -1.40 -8.94
C ASP A 70 17.58 -0.34 -8.55
N ALA A 71 16.59 -0.03 -9.40
CA ALA A 71 15.58 1.00 -9.12
C ALA A 71 14.24 0.43 -8.62
N LEU A 72 14.10 -0.89 -8.55
CA LEU A 72 12.94 -1.50 -7.92
C LEU A 72 13.03 -1.26 -6.42
N ILE A 73 11.99 -0.66 -5.87
CA ILE A 73 11.85 -0.54 -4.42
C ILE A 73 11.94 -1.94 -3.84
N ALA A 74 13.00 -2.16 -3.06
CA ALA A 74 13.25 -3.50 -2.52
C ALA A 74 12.04 -3.99 -1.73
N ALA A 75 11.54 -5.19 -2.07
CA ALA A 75 10.55 -5.89 -1.26
C ALA A 75 11.21 -6.30 0.09
N PRO A 76 10.44 -6.43 1.20
CA PRO A 76 8.97 -6.42 1.27
C PRO A 76 8.38 -5.01 1.39
N TRP A 77 7.27 -4.78 0.70
CA TRP A 77 6.53 -3.53 0.86
C TRP A 77 5.02 -3.71 0.73
N CYS A 78 4.31 -2.76 1.33
CA CYS A 78 2.87 -2.59 1.24
C CYS A 78 2.55 -1.16 0.80
N ASN A 79 1.69 -0.98 -0.18
CA ASN A 79 1.19 0.32 -0.59
C ASN A 79 -0.31 0.43 -0.32
N VAL A 80 -0.69 1.35 0.55
CA VAL A 80 -2.08 1.66 0.86
C VAL A 80 -2.55 2.76 -0.10
N LYS A 81 -3.33 2.40 -1.10
CA LYS A 81 -3.80 3.28 -2.15
C LYS A 81 -5.29 3.58 -1.99
N ILE A 82 -5.67 4.85 -2.17
CA ILE A 82 -7.07 5.22 -2.33
C ILE A 82 -7.48 4.87 -3.76
N ASP A 83 -8.45 3.97 -3.89
CA ASP A 83 -8.99 3.55 -5.17
C ASP A 83 -10.18 4.42 -5.58
N ASN A 84 -11.12 4.65 -4.64
CA ASN A 84 -12.32 5.42 -4.90
C ASN A 84 -12.78 6.14 -3.62
N VAL A 85 -13.40 7.31 -3.82
CA VAL A 85 -14.09 8.07 -2.78
C VAL A 85 -15.49 8.39 -3.26
N LYS A 86 -16.52 7.96 -2.52
CA LYS A 86 -17.92 8.20 -2.86
C LYS A 86 -18.61 8.96 -1.73
N THR A 87 -19.27 10.05 -2.07
CA THR A 87 -20.12 10.83 -1.18
C THR A 87 -21.50 10.94 -1.81
N GLU A 88 -22.54 10.48 -1.12
CA GLU A 88 -23.90 10.41 -1.67
C GLU A 88 -24.70 11.70 -1.43
N GLY A 89 -24.31 12.49 -0.44
CA GLY A 89 -24.95 13.76 -0.15
C GLY A 89 -24.37 14.50 1.04
N PRO A 90 -24.83 15.74 1.30
CA PRO A 90 -24.48 16.44 2.52
C PRO A 90 -25.09 15.68 3.73
N ASN A 91 -24.33 15.59 4.82
CA ASN A 91 -24.65 14.83 6.01
C ASN A 91 -24.63 13.28 5.86
N GLU A 92 -24.37 12.76 4.67
CA GLU A 92 -24.18 11.33 4.44
C GLU A 92 -22.75 10.90 4.79
N GLU A 93 -22.60 9.63 5.17
CA GLU A 93 -21.27 9.04 5.38
C GLU A 93 -20.52 8.98 4.05
N GLN A 94 -19.26 9.39 4.07
CA GLN A 94 -18.38 9.22 2.92
C GLN A 94 -17.81 7.80 2.92
N ARG A 95 -17.86 7.14 1.76
CA ARG A 95 -17.27 5.82 1.55
C ARG A 95 -15.93 5.97 0.84
N VAL A 96 -14.90 5.37 1.40
CA VAL A 96 -13.56 5.37 0.82
C VAL A 96 -13.11 3.94 0.62
N ARG A 97 -12.83 3.59 -0.64
CA ARG A 97 -12.28 2.31 -1.03
C ARG A 97 -10.76 2.40 -1.05
N PHE A 98 -10.13 1.44 -0.39
CA PHE A 98 -8.69 1.26 -0.37
C PHE A 98 -8.28 -0.01 -1.08
N ALA A 99 -7.19 0.07 -1.85
CA ALA A 99 -6.44 -1.06 -2.34
C ALA A 99 -5.14 -1.16 -1.52
N ILE A 100 -4.97 -2.27 -0.83
CA ILE A 100 -3.77 -2.62 -0.06
C ILE A 100 -2.95 -3.55 -0.95
N ILE A 101 -1.94 -3.00 -1.60
CA ILE A 101 -1.10 -3.72 -2.56
C ILE A 101 0.15 -4.21 -1.81
N LEU A 102 0.45 -5.48 -1.92
CA LEU A 102 1.55 -6.16 -1.24
C LEU A 102 2.55 -6.67 -2.26
N CYS A 103 3.82 -6.55 -1.93
CA CYS A 103 4.91 -7.19 -2.65
C CYS A 103 5.85 -7.87 -1.66
N LEU A 104 6.09 -9.14 -1.84
CA LEU A 104 7.08 -9.93 -1.11
C LEU A 104 8.15 -10.45 -2.05
N TYR A 105 9.32 -10.72 -1.50
CA TYR A 105 10.41 -11.38 -2.16
C TYR A 105 10.70 -12.72 -1.47
N ASP A 106 10.86 -13.78 -2.24
CA ASP A 106 11.26 -15.10 -1.77
C ASP A 106 12.11 -15.78 -2.85
N SER A 107 13.41 -15.81 -2.63
CA SER A 107 14.37 -16.46 -3.52
C SER A 107 14.44 -17.97 -3.33
N GLY A 108 13.70 -18.51 -2.36
CA GLY A 108 13.68 -19.91 -2.01
C GLY A 108 13.16 -20.81 -3.13
N THR A 109 13.79 -21.96 -3.31
CA THR A 109 13.35 -22.99 -4.29
C THR A 109 11.95 -23.54 -3.98
N GLY A 110 11.47 -23.38 -2.74
CA GLY A 110 10.13 -23.79 -2.31
C GLY A 110 9.00 -22.89 -2.83
N ARG A 111 9.31 -21.70 -3.35
CA ARG A 111 8.34 -20.75 -3.93
C ARG A 111 7.16 -20.44 -3.00
N ARG A 112 7.44 -20.17 -1.71
CA ARG A 112 6.40 -19.96 -0.68
C ARG A 112 6.00 -18.51 -0.45
N GLY A 113 6.44 -17.57 -1.28
CA GLY A 113 6.12 -16.16 -1.12
C GLY A 113 4.61 -15.87 -1.10
N HIS A 114 3.79 -16.67 -1.79
CA HIS A 114 2.33 -16.58 -1.75
C HIS A 114 1.74 -16.88 -0.37
N GLU A 115 2.35 -17.79 0.42
CA GLU A 115 1.90 -18.08 1.79
C GLU A 115 2.07 -16.85 2.70
N GLY A 116 3.18 -16.12 2.52
CA GLY A 116 3.42 -14.85 3.23
C GLY A 116 2.36 -13.80 2.90
N LEU A 117 1.99 -13.66 1.61
CA LEU A 117 0.91 -12.75 1.19
C LEU A 117 -0.41 -13.11 1.83
N LEU A 118 -0.80 -14.38 1.78
CA LEU A 118 -2.05 -14.87 2.38
C LEU A 118 -2.09 -14.61 3.88
N ASN A 119 -0.99 -14.84 4.59
CA ASN A 119 -0.91 -14.57 6.03
C ASN A 119 -1.14 -13.09 6.35
N ILE A 120 -0.57 -12.18 5.57
CA ILE A 120 -0.78 -10.74 5.78
C ILE A 120 -2.25 -10.38 5.50
N MET A 121 -2.80 -10.83 4.36
CA MET A 121 -4.18 -10.58 3.97
C MET A 121 -5.16 -11.10 5.02
N GLN A 122 -4.92 -12.29 5.53
CA GLN A 122 -5.73 -12.89 6.60
C GLN A 122 -5.65 -12.07 7.88
N ARG A 123 -4.46 -11.66 8.33
CA ARG A 123 -4.30 -10.82 9.53
C ARG A 123 -5.03 -9.49 9.41
N VAL A 124 -4.96 -8.82 8.26
CA VAL A 124 -5.69 -7.57 7.99
C VAL A 124 -7.19 -7.81 8.06
N THR A 125 -7.68 -8.86 7.39
CA THR A 125 -9.11 -9.23 7.39
C THR A 125 -9.60 -9.55 8.81
N GLU A 126 -8.89 -10.41 9.54
CA GLU A 126 -9.26 -10.79 10.91
C GLU A 126 -9.27 -9.60 11.87
N ARG A 127 -8.32 -8.65 11.73
CA ARG A 127 -8.26 -7.44 12.54
C ARG A 127 -9.56 -6.65 12.44
N PHE A 128 -10.02 -6.38 11.21
CA PHE A 128 -11.20 -5.57 10.99
C PHE A 128 -12.52 -6.34 11.11
N MET A 129 -12.50 -7.66 10.97
CA MET A 129 -13.65 -8.51 11.30
C MET A 129 -13.90 -8.57 12.81
N LYS A 130 -12.83 -8.58 13.63
CA LYS A 130 -12.95 -8.58 15.10
C LYS A 130 -13.33 -7.21 15.66
N ASP A 131 -12.75 -6.16 15.11
CA ASP A 131 -13.03 -4.78 15.51
C ASP A 131 -13.00 -3.87 14.27
N PRO A 132 -14.16 -3.51 13.72
CA PRO A 132 -14.26 -2.72 12.50
C PRO A 132 -13.88 -1.25 12.69
N LEU A 133 -13.69 -0.79 13.95
CA LEU A 133 -13.30 0.59 14.22
C LEU A 133 -11.79 0.78 14.12
N MET A 134 -11.40 1.87 13.49
CA MET A 134 -10.03 2.32 13.37
C MET A 134 -9.95 3.77 13.80
N ASP A 135 -9.03 4.06 14.73
CA ASP A 135 -8.76 5.40 15.25
C ASP A 135 -10.04 6.11 15.78
N HIS A 136 -11.02 5.34 16.27
CA HIS A 136 -12.34 5.78 16.76
C HIS A 136 -13.14 6.66 15.78
N ALA A 137 -12.70 6.80 14.54
CA ALA A 137 -13.28 7.70 13.55
C ALA A 137 -13.69 7.02 12.24
N TYR A 138 -13.10 5.86 11.94
CA TYR A 138 -13.27 5.20 10.66
C TYR A 138 -13.80 3.79 10.87
N ARG A 139 -14.91 3.45 10.22
CA ARG A 139 -15.55 2.15 10.34
C ARG A 139 -15.38 1.34 9.07
N ASN A 140 -14.77 0.18 9.16
CA ASN A 140 -14.67 -0.76 8.05
C ASN A 140 -16.05 -1.38 7.74
N ASN A 141 -16.35 -1.63 6.48
CA ASN A 141 -17.58 -2.30 6.06
C ASN A 141 -17.57 -3.83 6.25
N SER A 142 -16.46 -4.37 6.74
CA SER A 142 -16.24 -5.81 6.94
C SER A 142 -16.32 -6.64 5.64
N ILE A 143 -16.16 -6.01 4.48
CA ILE A 143 -16.10 -6.68 3.18
C ILE A 143 -14.68 -6.56 2.64
N PHE A 144 -14.08 -7.72 2.35
CA PHE A 144 -12.73 -7.82 1.82
C PHE A 144 -12.74 -8.63 0.53
N LYS A 145 -12.01 -8.14 -0.46
CA LYS A 145 -11.71 -8.90 -1.68
C LYS A 145 -10.19 -8.96 -1.80
N SER A 146 -9.65 -10.17 -1.74
CA SER A 146 -8.21 -10.41 -1.83
C SER A 146 -7.90 -11.26 -3.04
N GLU A 147 -6.88 -10.86 -3.79
CA GLU A 147 -6.40 -11.53 -4.99
C GLU A 147 -4.88 -11.59 -4.96
N ILE A 148 -4.33 -12.69 -5.46
CA ILE A 148 -2.89 -12.85 -5.69
C ILE A 148 -2.67 -12.84 -7.20
N ALA A 149 -1.56 -12.25 -7.66
CA ALA A 149 -1.22 -12.26 -9.07
C ALA A 149 -1.08 -13.69 -9.58
N GLU A 150 -1.74 -13.99 -10.70
CA GLU A 150 -1.71 -15.31 -11.33
C GLU A 150 -0.41 -15.56 -12.10
N GLU A 151 0.28 -14.49 -12.51
CA GLU A 151 1.53 -14.56 -13.25
C GLU A 151 2.68 -15.06 -12.36
N ASP A 152 3.52 -15.93 -12.90
CA ASP A 152 4.75 -16.37 -12.24
C ASP A 152 5.79 -15.25 -12.32
N THR A 153 5.86 -14.45 -11.29
CA THR A 153 6.79 -13.32 -11.15
C THR A 153 7.97 -13.64 -10.24
N HIS A 154 8.20 -14.95 -9.93
CA HIS A 154 9.31 -15.35 -9.06
C HIS A 154 10.62 -14.60 -9.41
N PRO A 155 11.35 -14.08 -8.42
CA PRO A 155 11.21 -14.26 -6.96
C PRO A 155 10.26 -13.25 -6.27
N TYR A 156 9.54 -12.42 -7.02
CA TYR A 156 8.60 -11.45 -6.47
C TYR A 156 7.18 -12.01 -6.48
N TYR A 157 6.44 -11.72 -5.42
CA TYR A 157 5.05 -12.15 -5.25
C TYR A 157 4.18 -10.93 -4.96
N PHE A 158 3.11 -10.78 -5.72
CA PHE A 158 2.20 -9.66 -5.61
C PHE A 158 0.80 -10.09 -5.19
N GLY A 159 0.16 -9.25 -4.39
CA GLY A 159 -1.21 -9.46 -4.02
C GLY A 159 -1.90 -8.15 -3.67
N VAL A 160 -3.21 -8.13 -3.71
CA VAL A 160 -4.03 -6.99 -3.38
C VAL A 160 -5.20 -7.38 -2.49
N THR A 161 -5.49 -6.54 -1.50
CA THR A 161 -6.71 -6.62 -0.71
C THR A 161 -7.47 -5.32 -0.85
N VAL A 162 -8.72 -5.40 -1.28
CA VAL A 162 -9.63 -4.25 -1.41
C VAL A 162 -10.63 -4.27 -0.28
N THR A 163 -10.84 -3.13 0.36
CA THR A 163 -11.82 -2.93 1.42
C THR A 163 -12.32 -1.48 1.45
N GLU A 164 -13.44 -1.22 2.12
CA GLU A 164 -14.03 0.11 2.22
C GLU A 164 -14.17 0.56 3.67
N PHE A 165 -14.02 1.85 3.87
CA PHE A 165 -14.27 2.50 5.15
C PHE A 165 -15.31 3.59 5.02
N TYR A 166 -16.14 3.69 6.05
CA TYR A 166 -17.05 4.81 6.25
C TYR A 166 -16.36 5.88 7.07
N ILE A 167 -16.45 7.11 6.57
CA ILE A 167 -15.94 8.32 7.22
C ILE A 167 -17.13 9.21 7.51
N ARG A 168 -17.12 9.87 8.64
CA ARG A 168 -18.18 10.81 9.01
C ARG A 168 -18.32 11.89 7.94
N GLY A 169 -19.55 12.11 7.48
CA GLY A 169 -19.88 13.12 6.50
C GLY A 169 -19.62 14.55 7.03
N THR A 170 -19.41 15.45 6.09
CA THR A 170 -19.32 16.88 6.41
C THR A 170 -20.72 17.40 6.74
N GLN A 171 -20.95 17.87 7.95
CA GLN A 171 -22.20 18.51 8.30
C GLN A 171 -22.28 19.87 7.60
N ARG A 172 -23.42 20.15 6.98
CA ARG A 172 -23.71 21.49 6.51
C ARG A 172 -23.79 22.42 7.72
N GLU A 173 -22.95 23.44 7.79
CA GLU A 173 -23.20 24.57 8.67
C GLU A 173 -24.48 25.23 8.15
N LEU A 174 -25.56 25.18 8.92
CA LEU A 174 -26.71 26.04 8.71
C LEU A 174 -26.20 27.45 8.97
N GLU A 175 -25.84 28.18 7.91
CA GLU A 175 -25.63 29.62 8.03
C GLU A 175 -26.88 30.19 8.66
N GLY A 176 -26.65 30.88 9.78
CA GLY A 176 -27.69 31.40 10.66
C GLY A 176 -28.76 32.15 9.89
N GLU A 177 -29.94 31.99 10.37
CA GLU A 177 -31.16 32.68 9.97
C GLU A 177 -30.88 34.11 9.56
N TRP A 178 -31.06 34.40 8.28
CA TRP A 178 -31.22 35.75 7.82
C TRP A 178 -32.59 36.24 8.36
N CYS A 179 -32.59 36.90 9.51
CA CYS A 179 -33.71 37.75 9.95
C CYS A 179 -33.70 39.07 9.17
#